data_d07c21068ba5407bf452e5b99beff8f5
#
_entry.id   d07c21068ba5407bf452e5b99beff8f5
#
_cell.length_a   1.000
_cell.length_b   1.000
_cell.length_c   1.000
_cell.angle_alpha   90.00
_cell.angle_beta   90.00
_cell.angle_gamma   90.00
#
_symmetry.space_group_name_H-M   'P 1'
#
loop_
_entity.id
_entity.type
_entity.pdbx_description
1 polymer ?
#
loop_
_entity_poly.entity_id
_entity_poly.type
_entity_poly.pdbx_seq_one_letter_code
_entity_poly.pdbx_strand_id
1 'polypeptide(L)'
;MYTAEEDELSPFYGREYSEFEFSNTVYNYYIHPQWDDIDSNTLYIKILFVDYDYNFGIIELMGEWNDAIENDIQTLKRNIIDLLIAKRIYKFILIGENILNFHSDDDAYYEEWYEDIKEEGGWIAAINVPEQTQHDFKKARITHYISFLEDEKWRTFNPMHFFEKIDNEMIDR
;
A
#
# COMPACT_ATOMS: atom_id res chain seq x y z
N MET A 1 8.03 15.21 -11.46
CA MET A 1 7.91 14.20 -10.38
C MET A 1 6.44 13.93 -10.09
N TYR A 2 6.05 12.65 -9.93
CA TYR A 2 4.68 12.31 -9.61
C TYR A 2 4.30 12.73 -8.19
N THR A 3 3.09 13.31 -8.03
CA THR A 3 2.44 13.46 -6.73
C THR A 3 0.97 13.09 -6.87
N ALA A 4 0.42 12.43 -5.85
CA ALA A 4 -0.97 12.01 -5.86
C ALA A 4 -1.93 13.20 -5.87
N GLU A 5 -1.51 14.32 -5.30
CA GLU A 5 -2.29 15.56 -5.22
C GLU A 5 -2.46 16.26 -6.58
N GLU A 6 -1.52 16.03 -7.50
CA GLU A 6 -1.56 16.58 -8.86
C GLU A 6 -2.15 15.62 -9.90
N ASP A 7 -2.33 14.35 -9.53
CA ASP A 7 -2.89 13.34 -10.40
C ASP A 7 -4.42 13.38 -10.35
N GLU A 8 -5.05 13.83 -11.44
CA GLU A 8 -6.50 13.97 -11.54
C GLU A 8 -7.28 12.68 -11.33
N LEU A 9 -6.64 11.53 -11.51
CA LEU A 9 -7.26 10.21 -11.34
C LEU A 9 -7.02 9.60 -9.95
N SER A 10 -6.21 10.27 -9.12
CA SER A 10 -5.83 9.80 -7.79
C SER A 10 -6.92 10.01 -6.76
N PRO A 11 -7.05 9.13 -5.76
CA PRO A 11 -7.95 9.35 -4.62
C PRO A 11 -7.65 10.62 -3.82
N PHE A 12 -6.43 11.16 -3.93
CA PHE A 12 -5.97 12.33 -3.19
C PHE A 12 -5.86 13.58 -4.06
N TYR A 13 -6.44 13.56 -5.26
CA TYR A 13 -6.39 14.73 -6.14
C TYR A 13 -6.84 16.00 -5.44
N GLY A 14 -6.01 17.04 -5.52
CA GLY A 14 -6.30 18.35 -4.95
C GLY A 14 -6.06 18.47 -3.45
N ARG A 15 -5.54 17.43 -2.79
CA ARG A 15 -5.24 17.48 -1.36
C ARG A 15 -4.13 18.49 -1.09
N GLU A 16 -4.33 19.29 -0.05
CA GLU A 16 -3.34 20.26 0.42
C GLU A 16 -3.00 19.98 1.89
N TYR A 17 -1.76 20.22 2.28
CA TYR A 17 -1.33 20.10 3.66
C TYR A 17 -0.25 21.14 3.98
N SER A 18 -0.11 21.47 5.26
CA SER A 18 0.94 22.36 5.74
C SER A 18 2.19 21.56 6.11
N GLU A 19 3.35 22.02 5.64
CA GLU A 19 4.64 21.45 6.05
C GLU A 19 4.98 21.73 7.52
N PHE A 20 4.24 22.63 8.16
CA PHE A 20 4.56 23.15 9.49
C PHE A 20 3.56 22.73 10.57
N GLU A 21 2.37 22.30 10.22
CA GLU A 21 1.31 21.96 11.16
C GLU A 21 1.12 20.45 11.21
N PHE A 22 1.61 19.81 12.27
CA PHE A 22 1.54 18.37 12.49
C PHE A 22 0.39 18.08 13.45
N SER A 23 -0.62 17.33 13.01
CA SER A 23 -1.79 16.99 13.81
C SER A 23 -2.00 15.48 13.96
N ASN A 24 -1.57 14.67 12.98
CA ASN A 24 -1.73 13.22 13.03
C ASN A 24 -0.60 12.56 13.83
N THR A 25 -0.94 11.49 14.54
CA THR A 25 0.00 10.78 15.41
C THR A 25 -0.05 9.28 15.19
N VAL A 26 1.11 8.63 15.39
CA VAL A 26 1.23 7.17 15.50
C VAL A 26 1.95 6.90 16.83
N TYR A 27 1.36 6.11 17.72
CA TYR A 27 1.88 5.83 19.07
C TYR A 27 2.24 7.09 19.86
N ASN A 28 1.43 8.16 19.76
CA ASN A 28 1.66 9.46 20.41
C ASN A 28 2.82 10.28 19.83
N TYR A 29 3.43 9.84 18.73
CA TYR A 29 4.41 10.62 18.00
C TYR A 29 3.75 11.31 16.81
N TYR A 30 3.96 12.60 16.67
CA TYR A 30 3.45 13.33 15.51
C TYR A 30 4.17 12.88 14.24
N ILE A 31 3.40 12.66 13.17
CA ILE A 31 3.94 12.30 11.85
C ILE A 31 3.85 13.48 10.89
N HIS A 32 4.70 13.46 9.86
CA HIS A 32 4.71 14.51 8.85
C HIS A 32 3.36 14.55 8.11
N PRO A 33 2.80 15.74 7.85
CA PRO A 33 1.52 15.89 7.16
C PRO A 33 1.47 15.36 5.72
N GLN A 34 2.62 15.00 5.13
CA GLN A 34 2.65 14.34 3.80
C GLN A 34 1.94 13.00 3.79
N TRP A 35 1.86 12.31 4.94
CA TRP A 35 1.16 11.04 5.06
C TRP A 35 -0.35 11.28 4.99
N ASP A 36 -1.00 10.56 4.11
CA ASP A 36 -2.42 10.74 3.84
C ASP A 36 -3.28 9.92 4.80
N ASP A 37 -4.32 10.55 5.31
CA ASP A 37 -5.32 9.94 6.15
C ASP A 37 -6.32 9.18 5.24
N ILE A 38 -6.58 7.92 5.57
CA ILE A 38 -7.55 7.08 4.86
C ILE A 38 -8.82 6.81 5.68
N ASP A 39 -9.05 7.58 6.74
CA ASP A 39 -10.08 7.37 7.77
C ASP A 39 -9.74 6.24 8.74
N SER A 40 -8.46 5.90 8.88
CA SER A 40 -7.95 5.03 9.94
C SER A 40 -7.29 5.85 11.04
N ASN A 41 -7.42 5.39 12.28
CA ASN A 41 -6.71 5.97 13.41
C ASN A 41 -5.27 5.46 13.55
N THR A 42 -4.91 4.41 12.82
CA THR A 42 -3.66 3.67 13.03
C THR A 42 -2.79 3.55 11.78
N LEU A 43 -3.38 3.61 10.59
CA LEU A 43 -2.67 3.39 9.33
C LEU A 43 -2.77 4.62 8.43
N TYR A 44 -1.62 5.05 7.92
CA TYR A 44 -1.48 6.16 6.98
C TYR A 44 -0.77 5.68 5.72
N ILE A 45 -1.02 6.34 4.60
CA ILE A 45 -0.40 5.96 3.34
C ILE A 45 0.20 7.16 2.60
N LYS A 46 1.03 6.86 1.62
CA LYS A 46 1.50 7.82 0.62
C LYS A 46 1.54 7.10 -0.72
N ILE A 47 0.80 7.60 -1.71
CA ILE A 47 0.91 7.08 -3.07
C ILE A 47 2.15 7.70 -3.69
N LEU A 48 3.16 6.87 -3.94
CA LEU A 48 4.46 7.33 -4.45
C LEU A 48 4.46 7.47 -5.96
N PHE A 49 3.72 6.62 -6.66
CA PHE A 49 3.69 6.61 -8.12
C PHE A 49 2.51 5.79 -8.63
N VAL A 50 1.86 6.26 -9.69
CA VAL A 50 0.85 5.48 -10.43
C VAL A 50 1.13 5.65 -11.92
N ASP A 51 1.11 4.53 -12.65
CA ASP A 51 1.23 4.53 -14.11
C ASP A 51 -0.01 3.87 -14.70
N TYR A 52 -0.78 4.64 -15.46
CA TYR A 52 -2.06 4.19 -16.03
C TYR A 52 -1.88 3.43 -17.35
N ASP A 53 -0.69 3.49 -17.95
CA ASP A 53 -0.40 2.73 -19.18
C ASP A 53 0.06 1.31 -18.85
N TYR A 54 0.87 1.13 -17.82
CA TYR A 54 1.34 -0.17 -17.34
C TYR A 54 0.49 -0.73 -16.20
N ASN A 55 -0.50 0.04 -15.73
CA ASN A 55 -1.53 -0.40 -14.77
C ASN A 55 -0.97 -0.82 -13.40
N PHE A 56 -0.01 -0.06 -12.89
CA PHE A 56 0.55 -0.31 -11.56
C PHE A 56 0.59 0.93 -10.67
N GLY A 57 0.64 0.69 -9.37
CA GLY A 57 0.83 1.74 -8.38
C GLY A 57 1.83 1.32 -7.31
N ILE A 58 2.57 2.29 -6.79
CA ILE A 58 3.49 2.12 -5.66
C ILE A 58 2.95 2.94 -4.50
N ILE A 59 2.66 2.27 -3.39
CA ILE A 59 2.05 2.87 -2.20
C ILE A 59 2.93 2.55 -1.00
N GLU A 60 3.31 3.57 -0.25
CA GLU A 60 4.00 3.38 1.02
C GLU A 60 2.98 3.45 2.16
N LEU A 61 3.14 2.55 3.16
CA LEU A 61 2.25 2.48 4.32
C LEU A 61 3.07 2.77 5.58
N MET A 62 2.43 3.43 6.52
CA MET A 62 3.04 3.75 7.81
C MET A 62 2.05 3.58 8.94
N GLY A 63 2.51 2.96 10.03
CA GLY A 63 1.78 2.86 11.26
C GLY A 63 1.48 1.42 11.65
N GLU A 64 0.37 1.22 12.32
CA GLU A 64 -0.12 -0.08 12.74
C GLU A 64 -1.21 -0.54 11.79
N TRP A 65 -1.03 -1.72 11.21
CA TRP A 65 -2.07 -2.31 10.36
C TRP A 65 -2.96 -3.19 11.25
N ASN A 66 -4.08 -2.64 11.66
CA ASN A 66 -4.97 -3.26 12.63
C ASN A 66 -6.33 -3.60 12.02
N ASP A 67 -6.49 -4.84 11.58
CA ASP A 67 -7.77 -5.32 11.03
C ASP A 67 -8.74 -5.70 12.12
N ALA A 68 -8.23 -6.15 13.26
CA ALA A 68 -9.05 -6.69 14.34
C ALA A 68 -9.94 -5.64 15.01
N ILE A 69 -9.42 -4.42 15.20
CA ILE A 69 -10.13 -3.34 15.91
C ILE A 69 -10.50 -2.21 14.97
N GLU A 70 -9.57 -1.81 14.08
CA GLU A 70 -9.73 -0.63 13.23
C GLU A 70 -10.26 -0.94 11.83
N ASN A 71 -10.35 -2.22 11.44
CA ASN A 71 -10.74 -2.64 10.09
C ASN A 71 -9.87 -2.00 9.00
N ASP A 72 -8.57 -1.92 9.21
CA ASP A 72 -7.68 -1.19 8.31
C ASP A 72 -7.69 -1.73 6.87
N ILE A 73 -7.77 -3.05 6.69
CA ILE A 73 -7.88 -3.61 5.33
C ILE A 73 -9.16 -3.17 4.62
N GLN A 74 -10.29 -3.13 5.33
CA GLN A 74 -11.54 -2.66 4.77
C GLN A 74 -11.43 -1.19 4.34
N THR A 75 -10.89 -0.37 5.22
CA THR A 75 -10.71 1.06 5.00
C THR A 75 -9.78 1.32 3.81
N LEU A 76 -8.63 0.64 3.77
CA LEU A 76 -7.68 0.74 2.66
C LEU A 76 -8.33 0.27 1.35
N LYS A 77 -9.00 -0.88 1.37
CA LYS A 77 -9.61 -1.46 0.18
C LYS A 77 -10.70 -0.54 -0.38
N ARG A 78 -11.62 -0.08 0.46
CA ARG A 78 -12.76 0.74 0.01
C ARG A 78 -12.37 2.16 -0.36
N ASN A 79 -11.50 2.79 0.41
CA ASN A 79 -11.20 4.22 0.22
C ASN A 79 -10.09 4.47 -0.81
N ILE A 80 -9.21 3.49 -1.05
CA ILE A 80 -8.04 3.68 -1.91
C ILE A 80 -8.02 2.65 -3.04
N ILE A 81 -7.96 1.36 -2.70
CA ILE A 81 -7.71 0.30 -3.68
C ILE A 81 -8.83 0.19 -4.71
N ASP A 82 -10.09 0.21 -4.27
CA ASP A 82 -11.24 0.14 -5.19
C ASP A 82 -11.23 1.31 -6.19
N LEU A 83 -10.84 2.51 -5.74
CA LEU A 83 -10.74 3.68 -6.61
C LEU A 83 -9.64 3.51 -7.66
N LEU A 84 -8.51 2.93 -7.26
CA LEU A 84 -7.40 2.64 -8.18
C LEU A 84 -7.77 1.52 -9.17
N ILE A 85 -8.42 0.47 -8.70
CA ILE A 85 -8.89 -0.62 -9.57
C ILE A 85 -9.89 -0.08 -10.60
N ALA A 86 -10.77 0.84 -10.22
CA ALA A 86 -11.69 1.49 -11.15
C ALA A 86 -10.96 2.25 -12.26
N LYS A 87 -9.72 2.67 -12.04
CA LYS A 87 -8.83 3.30 -13.01
C LYS A 87 -7.87 2.31 -13.66
N ARG A 88 -8.15 1.01 -13.56
CA ARG A 88 -7.39 -0.09 -14.16
C ARG A 88 -6.01 -0.30 -13.57
N ILE A 89 -5.81 0.01 -12.31
CA ILE A 89 -4.60 -0.37 -11.61
C ILE A 89 -4.81 -1.77 -11.06
N TYR A 90 -3.95 -2.71 -11.48
CA TYR A 90 -4.08 -4.12 -11.15
C TYR A 90 -2.82 -4.70 -10.48
N LYS A 91 -1.70 -3.97 -10.53
CA LYS A 91 -0.44 -4.39 -9.92
C LYS A 91 -0.07 -3.39 -8.84
N PHE A 92 0.07 -3.89 -7.62
CA PHE A 92 0.27 -3.04 -6.44
C PHE A 92 1.59 -3.39 -5.76
N ILE A 93 2.47 -2.40 -5.66
CA ILE A 93 3.70 -2.49 -4.87
C ILE A 93 3.45 -1.71 -3.58
N LEU A 94 3.49 -2.41 -2.45
CA LEU A 94 3.31 -1.84 -1.12
C LEU A 94 4.65 -1.75 -0.43
N ILE A 95 5.14 -0.55 -0.15
CA ILE A 95 6.35 -0.36 0.65
C ILE A 95 5.96 -0.46 2.12
N GLY A 96 6.42 -1.50 2.77
CA GLY A 96 5.98 -1.88 4.10
C GLY A 96 7.01 -1.72 5.21
N GLU A 97 8.11 -0.98 4.97
CA GLU A 97 9.18 -0.80 5.96
C GLU A 97 8.68 -0.20 7.27
N ASN A 98 7.65 0.62 7.21
CA ASN A 98 7.10 1.35 8.34
C ASN A 98 5.76 0.79 8.83
N ILE A 99 5.41 -0.43 8.45
CA ILE A 99 4.30 -1.17 9.04
C ILE A 99 4.82 -1.80 10.33
N LEU A 100 4.54 -1.18 11.45
CA LEU A 100 5.18 -1.48 12.74
C LEU A 100 4.67 -2.77 13.36
N ASN A 101 3.41 -3.11 13.12
CA ASN A 101 2.83 -4.38 13.50
C ASN A 101 1.58 -4.68 12.67
N PHE A 102 1.07 -5.91 12.80
CA PHE A 102 -0.13 -6.35 12.12
C PHE A 102 -1.00 -7.16 13.07
N HIS A 103 -2.28 -6.77 13.19
CA HIS A 103 -3.28 -7.46 13.99
C HIS A 103 -4.38 -7.97 13.06
N SER A 104 -4.44 -9.28 12.89
CA SER A 104 -5.33 -9.92 11.93
C SER A 104 -6.79 -10.00 12.38
N ASP A 105 -7.68 -9.99 11.41
CA ASP A 105 -9.04 -10.47 11.50
C ASP A 105 -9.20 -11.54 10.41
N ASP A 106 -10.35 -11.65 9.75
CA ASP A 106 -10.48 -12.59 8.63
C ASP A 106 -9.78 -12.07 7.36
N ASP A 107 -9.69 -12.91 6.34
CA ASP A 107 -8.99 -12.60 5.09
C ASP A 107 -9.92 -12.16 3.95
N ALA A 108 -11.19 -11.90 4.23
CA ALA A 108 -12.19 -11.66 3.21
C ALA A 108 -11.85 -10.49 2.27
N TYR A 109 -11.35 -9.38 2.80
CA TYR A 109 -10.99 -8.22 1.97
C TYR A 109 -9.69 -8.43 1.17
N TYR A 110 -8.76 -9.23 1.68
CA TYR A 110 -7.56 -9.63 0.93
C TYR A 110 -7.93 -10.54 -0.23
N GLU A 111 -8.81 -11.51 0.00
CA GLU A 111 -9.35 -12.37 -1.04
C GLU A 111 -10.09 -11.54 -2.10
N GLU A 112 -10.95 -10.61 -1.70
CA GLU A 112 -11.65 -9.72 -2.62
C GLU A 112 -10.68 -8.93 -3.49
N TRP A 113 -9.66 -8.32 -2.88
CA TRP A 113 -8.64 -7.58 -3.61
C TRP A 113 -7.93 -8.45 -4.65
N TYR A 114 -7.50 -9.63 -4.25
CA TYR A 114 -6.85 -10.57 -5.15
C TYR A 114 -7.79 -11.01 -6.29
N GLU A 115 -9.05 -11.34 -5.98
CA GLU A 115 -10.04 -11.74 -6.98
C GLU A 115 -10.34 -10.61 -7.98
N ASP A 116 -10.36 -9.37 -7.53
CA ASP A 116 -10.63 -8.21 -8.38
C ASP A 116 -9.54 -7.97 -9.43
N ILE A 117 -8.31 -8.44 -9.20
CA ILE A 117 -7.17 -8.12 -10.07
C ILE A 117 -6.58 -9.33 -10.80
N LYS A 118 -6.82 -10.54 -10.34
CA LYS A 118 -6.11 -11.74 -10.85
C LYS A 118 -6.34 -12.02 -12.34
N GLU A 119 -7.55 -11.79 -12.84
CA GLU A 119 -7.88 -12.07 -14.25
C GLU A 119 -7.19 -11.10 -15.21
N GLU A 120 -6.81 -9.93 -14.72
CA GLU A 120 -6.04 -8.94 -15.47
C GLU A 120 -4.52 -9.17 -15.35
N GLY A 121 -4.11 -10.31 -14.81
CA GLY A 121 -2.69 -10.58 -14.54
C GLY A 121 -2.15 -9.81 -13.36
N GLY A 122 -3.02 -9.32 -12.48
CA GLY A 122 -2.65 -8.49 -11.35
C GLY A 122 -2.00 -9.25 -10.20
N TRP A 123 -1.32 -8.52 -9.35
CA TRP A 123 -0.65 -9.05 -8.17
C TRP A 123 -0.46 -7.96 -7.10
N ILE A 124 -0.17 -8.40 -5.90
CA ILE A 124 0.13 -7.53 -4.76
C ILE A 124 1.47 -7.97 -4.18
N ALA A 125 2.45 -7.09 -4.19
CA ALA A 125 3.78 -7.34 -3.62
C ALA A 125 4.07 -6.36 -2.50
N ALA A 126 4.41 -6.86 -1.32
CA ALA A 126 4.79 -6.03 -0.17
C ALA A 126 6.31 -6.11 -0.01
N ILE A 127 6.94 -4.94 0.07
CA ILE A 127 8.40 -4.79 0.02
C ILE A 127 8.92 -4.38 1.40
N ASN A 128 9.93 -5.12 1.88
CA ASN A 128 10.68 -4.80 3.09
C ASN A 128 9.83 -4.68 4.37
N VAL A 129 8.75 -5.44 4.46
CA VAL A 129 7.96 -5.51 5.69
C VAL A 129 8.86 -6.06 6.81
N PRO A 130 8.89 -5.46 8.01
CA PRO A 130 9.69 -5.99 9.12
C PRO A 130 9.39 -7.48 9.40
N GLU A 131 10.43 -8.22 9.74
CA GLU A 131 10.33 -9.69 9.88
C GLU A 131 9.19 -10.13 10.80
N GLN A 132 9.05 -9.49 11.95
CA GLN A 132 7.98 -9.84 12.89
C GLN A 132 6.59 -9.54 12.32
N THR A 133 6.44 -8.42 11.66
CA THR A 133 5.18 -8.04 11.00
C THR A 133 4.86 -9.02 9.86
N GLN A 134 5.86 -9.37 9.08
CA GLN A 134 5.73 -10.36 8.01
C GLN A 134 5.29 -11.73 8.55
N HIS A 135 5.85 -12.13 9.69
CA HIS A 135 5.47 -13.36 10.38
C HIS A 135 3.97 -13.35 10.76
N ASP A 136 3.47 -12.23 11.25
CA ASP A 136 2.08 -12.08 11.62
C ASP A 136 1.14 -12.16 10.41
N PHE A 137 1.53 -11.58 9.27
CA PHE A 137 0.79 -11.73 8.01
C PHE A 137 0.75 -13.20 7.55
N LYS A 138 1.88 -13.88 7.63
CA LYS A 138 2.00 -15.29 7.25
C LYS A 138 1.12 -16.17 8.14
N LYS A 139 1.12 -15.94 9.44
CA LYS A 139 0.31 -16.66 10.40
C LYS A 139 -1.18 -16.49 10.13
N ALA A 140 -1.59 -15.33 9.65
CA ALA A 140 -2.96 -15.02 9.25
C ALA A 140 -3.31 -15.52 7.84
N ARG A 141 -2.37 -16.19 7.14
CA ARG A 141 -2.53 -16.74 5.78
C ARG A 141 -2.70 -15.67 4.69
N ILE A 142 -2.30 -14.45 4.95
CA ILE A 142 -2.39 -13.36 3.98
C ILE A 142 -1.40 -13.57 2.81
N THR A 143 -0.38 -14.40 3.00
CA THR A 143 0.59 -14.76 1.95
C THR A 143 -0.04 -15.52 0.76
N HIS A 144 -1.27 -15.96 0.86
CA HIS A 144 -2.03 -16.47 -0.28
C HIS A 144 -2.37 -15.37 -1.29
N TYR A 145 -2.43 -14.13 -0.83
CA TYR A 145 -2.89 -12.99 -1.64
C TYR A 145 -1.79 -11.96 -1.88
N ILE A 146 -0.90 -11.78 -0.90
CA ILE A 146 0.19 -10.80 -0.96
C ILE A 146 1.52 -11.55 -0.92
N SER A 147 2.40 -11.27 -1.88
CA SER A 147 3.78 -11.77 -1.89
C SER A 147 4.69 -10.81 -1.16
N PHE A 148 5.54 -11.33 -0.27
CA PHE A 148 6.47 -10.54 0.52
C PHE A 148 7.86 -10.66 -0.10
N LEU A 149 8.45 -9.53 -0.49
CA LEU A 149 9.74 -9.45 -1.16
C LEU A 149 10.67 -8.49 -0.42
N GLU A 150 11.96 -8.64 -0.66
CA GLU A 150 12.98 -7.76 -0.09
C GLU A 150 13.73 -7.03 -1.20
N ASP A 151 13.92 -5.72 -1.04
CA ASP A 151 14.76 -4.93 -1.92
C ASP A 151 15.33 -3.74 -1.17
N GLU A 152 16.59 -3.84 -0.74
CA GLU A 152 17.25 -2.80 0.04
C GLU A 152 17.54 -1.53 -0.76
N LYS A 153 17.54 -1.63 -2.09
CA LYS A 153 17.92 -0.53 -2.98
C LYS A 153 16.73 0.12 -3.70
N TRP A 154 15.51 -0.20 -3.31
CA TRP A 154 14.35 0.25 -4.07
C TRP A 154 14.29 1.78 -4.25
N ARG A 155 14.76 2.55 -3.26
CA ARG A 155 14.78 4.02 -3.34
C ARG A 155 15.73 4.57 -4.40
N THR A 156 16.69 3.76 -4.83
CA THR A 156 17.68 4.17 -5.85
C THR A 156 17.18 3.99 -7.27
N PHE A 157 16.09 3.27 -7.46
CA PHE A 157 15.51 3.02 -8.77
C PHE A 157 14.47 4.08 -9.13
N ASN A 158 14.36 4.41 -10.42
CA ASN A 158 13.17 5.13 -10.85
C ASN A 158 11.97 4.19 -10.78
N PRO A 159 10.73 4.73 -10.68
CA PRO A 159 9.55 3.89 -10.48
C PRO A 159 9.32 2.83 -11.55
N MET A 160 9.58 3.13 -12.81
CA MET A 160 9.41 2.16 -13.90
C MET A 160 10.40 1.01 -13.79
N HIS A 161 11.66 1.31 -13.49
CA HIS A 161 12.69 0.28 -13.33
C HIS A 161 12.38 -0.63 -12.13
N PHE A 162 11.96 -0.04 -11.04
CA PHE A 162 11.54 -0.79 -9.85
C PHE A 162 10.36 -1.70 -10.16
N PHE A 163 9.34 -1.17 -10.85
CA PHE A 163 8.18 -1.95 -11.26
C PHE A 163 8.60 -3.14 -12.14
N GLU A 164 9.44 -2.91 -13.15
CA GLU A 164 9.89 -3.98 -14.04
C GLU A 164 10.60 -5.10 -13.28
N LYS A 165 11.44 -4.73 -12.31
CA LYS A 165 12.13 -5.68 -11.46
C LYS A 165 11.16 -6.54 -10.65
N ILE A 166 10.18 -5.91 -10.00
CA ILE A 166 9.19 -6.62 -9.20
C ILE A 166 8.26 -7.45 -10.07
N ASP A 167 7.83 -6.91 -11.21
CA ASP A 167 6.97 -7.63 -12.15
C ASP A 167 7.63 -8.92 -12.64
N ASN A 168 8.92 -8.88 -12.97
CA ASN A 168 9.68 -10.06 -13.35
C ASN A 168 9.73 -11.11 -12.22
N GLU A 169 9.96 -10.68 -10.99
CA GLU A 169 9.92 -11.59 -9.84
C GLU A 169 8.53 -12.22 -9.64
N MET A 170 7.47 -11.44 -9.83
CA MET A 170 6.10 -11.92 -9.66
C MET A 170 5.68 -12.89 -10.76
N ILE A 171 6.12 -12.66 -12.01
CA ILE A 171 5.84 -13.57 -13.13
C ILE A 171 6.52 -14.93 -12.93
N ASP A 172 7.71 -14.95 -12.35
CA ASP A 172 8.50 -16.17 -12.13
C ASP A 172 8.02 -17.00 -10.92
N ARG A 173 7.03 -16.53 -10.19
CA ARG A 173 6.51 -17.23 -9.01
C ARG A 173 5.43 -18.28 -9.30
#